data_858bbc729c657e447d9ace960518ec32
#
_entry.id   858bbc729c657e447d9ace960518ec32
#
_cell.length_a   1.000
_cell.length_b   1.000
_cell.length_c   1.000
_cell.angle_alpha   90.00
_cell.angle_beta   90.00
_cell.angle_gamma   90.00
#
_symmetry.space_group_name_H-M   'P 1'
#
loop_
_entity.id
_entity.type
_entity.pdbx_description
1 polymer ?
#
loop_
_entity_poly.entity_id
_entity_poly.type
_entity_poly.pdbx_seq_one_letter_code
_entity_poly.pdbx_strand_id
1 'polypeptide(L)'
;MLENNRKPTEKVVKHIDRCLSCYSCMTTCPAGVNYMHIIDHGKKYIEKNYQRSLFDKLIRYFLSITLPNTKVFRLSSLLVKLSKPFKFLMPSKIKDMIELMPTNFPKKSLPIKEVYKSSTKKRIARVALLTGCVQKEISPQINEATIRLLNRHGVEVVVPKKIRCCGSLNHHLGKEEDAHQDFKNNINTWYEEHQKGNLDAILSNTSGCGTTMKDYGFIFREDKELSKKAKVISELTKDISEYIFESLKLDIKDKGKKYKVAYHSACSMQHGQKVHSQPVSLLEKTNNEIMEIPEGHICCGSAGTYNILQSKIAKQLLKKKVNNIESLNPDFISTGNIGCITQIAHGTKVPILHTIEVLDWYTGGPKPEILK
;
A
#
# COMPACT_ATOMS: atom_id res chain seq x y z
N MET A 1 -2.04 -24.64 -19.64
CA MET A 1 -0.83 -23.83 -19.92
C MET A 1 0.28 -24.17 -18.93
N LEU A 2 0.11 -23.93 -17.65
CA LEU A 2 1.14 -24.18 -16.63
C LEU A 2 1.54 -25.65 -16.54
N GLU A 3 0.59 -26.57 -16.38
CA GLU A 3 0.83 -28.01 -16.23
C GLU A 3 1.58 -28.65 -17.43
N ASN A 4 1.37 -28.14 -18.64
CA ASN A 4 1.94 -28.69 -19.86
C ASN A 4 3.08 -27.83 -20.44
N ASN A 5 3.61 -26.89 -19.69
CA ASN A 5 4.68 -25.96 -20.13
C ASN A 5 4.42 -25.30 -21.50
N ARG A 6 3.14 -25.07 -21.85
CA ARG A 6 2.78 -24.43 -23.12
C ARG A 6 3.05 -22.94 -23.09
N LYS A 7 3.61 -22.38 -24.15
CA LYS A 7 3.83 -20.93 -24.26
C LYS A 7 2.52 -20.17 -24.07
N PRO A 8 2.52 -19.07 -23.29
CA PRO A 8 1.33 -18.24 -23.10
C PRO A 8 0.86 -17.66 -24.43
N THR A 9 -0.43 -17.78 -24.72
CA THR A 9 -1.03 -17.11 -25.89
C THR A 9 -1.35 -15.66 -25.54
N GLU A 10 -1.43 -14.79 -26.55
CA GLU A 10 -1.83 -13.38 -26.37
C GLU A 10 -3.14 -13.23 -25.61
N LYS A 11 -4.13 -14.09 -25.89
CA LYS A 11 -5.43 -14.12 -25.20
C LYS A 11 -5.26 -14.36 -23.70
N VAL A 12 -4.45 -15.34 -23.30
CA VAL A 12 -4.18 -15.66 -21.90
C VAL A 12 -3.45 -14.49 -21.23
N VAL A 13 -2.39 -13.98 -21.86
CA VAL A 13 -1.63 -12.82 -21.35
C VAL A 13 -2.53 -11.61 -21.12
N LYS A 14 -3.41 -11.30 -22.08
CA LYS A 14 -4.37 -10.21 -21.97
C LYS A 14 -5.28 -10.35 -20.75
N HIS A 15 -5.78 -11.54 -20.45
CA HIS A 15 -6.66 -11.75 -19.29
C HIS A 15 -5.90 -11.70 -17.97
N ILE A 16 -4.71 -12.29 -17.90
CA ILE A 16 -3.86 -12.24 -16.70
C ILE A 16 -3.36 -10.82 -16.42
N ASP A 17 -2.93 -10.07 -17.44
CA ASP A 17 -2.50 -8.68 -17.29
C ASP A 17 -3.64 -7.72 -16.91
N ARG A 18 -4.90 -8.09 -17.19
CA ARG A 18 -6.09 -7.34 -16.79
C ARG A 18 -6.57 -7.66 -15.38
N CYS A 19 -5.97 -8.63 -14.71
CA CYS A 19 -6.26 -8.90 -13.32
C CYS A 19 -5.72 -7.78 -12.43
N LEU A 20 -6.60 -7.19 -11.62
CA LEU A 20 -6.29 -6.12 -10.67
C LEU A 20 -5.47 -6.60 -9.46
N SER A 21 -5.36 -7.91 -9.25
CA SER A 21 -4.88 -8.47 -7.96
C SER A 21 -5.61 -7.83 -6.75
N CYS A 22 -6.91 -7.62 -6.90
CA CYS A 22 -7.76 -7.09 -5.81
C CYS A 22 -8.17 -8.17 -4.81
N TYR A 23 -8.01 -9.43 -5.17
CA TYR A 23 -8.29 -10.64 -4.36
C TYR A 23 -9.75 -10.82 -3.94
N SER A 24 -10.69 -10.05 -4.50
CA SER A 24 -12.12 -10.20 -4.23
C SER A 24 -12.63 -11.63 -4.52
N CYS A 25 -12.06 -12.28 -5.55
CA CYS A 25 -12.36 -13.68 -5.87
C CYS A 25 -11.96 -14.67 -4.76
N MET A 26 -11.01 -14.33 -3.88
CA MET A 26 -10.62 -15.19 -2.75
C MET A 26 -11.69 -15.21 -1.66
N THR A 27 -12.26 -14.05 -1.34
CA THR A 27 -13.28 -13.93 -0.29
C THR A 27 -14.67 -14.35 -0.76
N THR A 28 -14.88 -14.44 -2.07
CA THR A 28 -16.15 -14.85 -2.67
C THR A 28 -16.17 -16.35 -3.03
N CYS A 29 -15.00 -17.00 -3.12
CA CYS A 29 -14.90 -18.40 -3.53
C CYS A 29 -15.37 -19.35 -2.41
N PRO A 30 -16.46 -20.13 -2.61
CA PRO A 30 -16.94 -21.06 -1.60
C PRO A 30 -15.99 -22.25 -1.36
N ALA A 31 -15.13 -22.56 -2.35
CA ALA A 31 -14.11 -23.61 -2.24
C ALA A 31 -12.80 -23.13 -1.55
N GLY A 32 -12.71 -21.87 -1.12
CA GLY A 32 -11.55 -21.35 -0.44
C GLY A 32 -10.26 -21.28 -1.27
N VAL A 33 -10.35 -21.20 -2.60
CA VAL A 33 -9.18 -21.17 -3.50
C VAL A 33 -8.38 -19.90 -3.29
N ASN A 34 -7.09 -20.04 -3.00
CA ASN A 34 -6.16 -18.92 -2.91
C ASN A 34 -5.71 -18.44 -4.29
N TYR A 35 -6.50 -17.55 -4.89
CA TYR A 35 -6.20 -16.96 -6.20
C TYR A 35 -4.97 -16.03 -6.19
N MET A 36 -4.54 -15.52 -5.04
CA MET A 36 -3.33 -14.70 -4.95
C MET A 36 -2.11 -15.46 -5.45
N HIS A 37 -1.89 -16.66 -4.93
CA HIS A 37 -0.76 -17.49 -5.33
C HIS A 37 -0.86 -17.95 -6.80
N ILE A 38 -2.07 -18.23 -7.28
CA ILE A 38 -2.29 -18.66 -8.66
C ILE A 38 -1.98 -17.53 -9.64
N ILE A 39 -2.46 -16.30 -9.36
CA ILE A 39 -2.23 -15.17 -10.25
C ILE A 39 -0.77 -14.71 -10.26
N ASP A 40 -0.09 -14.74 -9.12
CA ASP A 40 1.32 -14.37 -9.03
C ASP A 40 2.19 -15.39 -9.75
N HIS A 41 1.90 -16.69 -9.60
CA HIS A 41 2.56 -17.74 -10.38
C HIS A 41 2.30 -17.56 -11.89
N GLY A 42 1.07 -17.27 -12.30
CA GLY A 42 0.71 -16.98 -13.68
C GLY A 42 1.46 -15.79 -14.28
N LYS A 43 1.58 -14.70 -13.52
CA LYS A 43 2.36 -13.51 -13.93
C LYS A 43 3.83 -13.80 -14.10
N LYS A 44 4.43 -14.52 -13.15
CA LYS A 44 5.82 -15.00 -13.22
C LYS A 44 6.05 -15.84 -14.47
N TYR A 45 5.16 -16.81 -14.75
CA TYR A 45 5.26 -17.67 -15.91
C TYR A 45 5.18 -16.88 -17.22
N ILE A 46 4.27 -15.91 -17.31
CA ILE A 46 4.13 -15.04 -18.48
C ILE A 46 5.38 -14.17 -18.68
N GLU A 47 5.91 -13.55 -17.63
CA GLU A 47 7.09 -12.69 -17.75
C GLU A 47 8.30 -13.48 -18.29
N LYS A 48 8.43 -14.76 -17.90
CA LYS A 48 9.52 -15.64 -18.33
C LYS A 48 9.32 -16.20 -19.75
N ASN A 49 8.08 -16.50 -20.16
CA ASN A 49 7.80 -17.31 -21.35
C ASN A 49 7.08 -16.58 -22.51
N TYR A 50 6.68 -15.30 -22.30
CA TYR A 50 5.98 -14.51 -23.31
C TYR A 50 6.83 -13.35 -23.84
N GLN A 51 6.90 -13.24 -25.15
CA GLN A 51 7.62 -12.13 -25.79
C GLN A 51 6.69 -10.91 -25.91
N ARG A 52 6.85 -9.96 -25.00
CA ARG A 52 6.16 -8.66 -25.04
C ARG A 52 6.76 -7.76 -26.10
N SER A 53 6.01 -6.76 -26.58
CA SER A 53 6.54 -5.69 -27.43
C SER A 53 7.66 -4.95 -26.71
N LEU A 54 8.61 -4.37 -27.47
CA LEU A 54 9.73 -3.60 -26.91
C LEU A 54 9.24 -2.44 -26.03
N PHE A 55 8.18 -1.76 -26.44
CA PHE A 55 7.60 -0.65 -25.69
C PHE A 55 7.01 -1.10 -24.34
N ASP A 56 6.29 -2.23 -24.31
CA ASP A 56 5.73 -2.78 -23.06
C ASP A 56 6.85 -3.25 -22.11
N LYS A 57 7.89 -3.90 -22.64
CA LYS A 57 9.09 -4.28 -21.89
C LYS A 57 9.77 -3.05 -21.26
N LEU A 58 9.95 -1.99 -22.04
CA LEU A 58 10.60 -0.76 -21.58
C LEU A 58 9.81 -0.08 -20.45
N ILE A 59 8.50 0.05 -20.60
CA ILE A 59 7.64 0.63 -19.54
C ILE A 59 7.72 -0.21 -18.27
N ARG A 60 7.55 -1.53 -18.35
CA ARG A 60 7.62 -2.43 -17.19
C ARG A 60 8.98 -2.38 -16.51
N TYR A 61 10.06 -2.33 -17.29
CA TYR A 61 11.42 -2.18 -16.78
C TYR A 61 11.61 -0.84 -16.07
N PHE A 62 11.16 0.25 -16.67
CA PHE A 62 11.20 1.57 -16.05
C PHE A 62 10.45 1.62 -14.73
N LEU A 63 9.23 1.06 -14.68
CA LEU A 63 8.42 1.01 -13.46
C LEU A 63 9.07 0.17 -12.36
N SER A 64 9.68 -0.97 -12.73
CA SER A 64 10.34 -1.87 -11.78
C SER A 64 11.57 -1.28 -11.10
N ILE A 65 12.24 -0.33 -11.74
CA ILE A 65 13.41 0.36 -11.17
C ILE A 65 13.01 1.63 -10.44
N THR A 66 12.07 2.38 -11.03
CA THR A 66 11.74 3.73 -10.54
C THR A 66 10.96 3.70 -9.24
N LEU A 67 9.89 2.92 -9.18
CA LEU A 67 8.98 2.96 -8.04
C LEU A 67 9.59 2.37 -6.74
N PRO A 68 10.36 1.27 -6.77
CA PRO A 68 11.02 0.77 -5.57
C PRO A 68 12.17 1.63 -5.08
N ASN A 69 12.84 2.36 -5.98
CA ASN A 69 14.03 3.15 -5.65
C ASN A 69 13.69 4.63 -5.47
N THR A 70 13.72 5.10 -4.24
CA THR A 70 13.36 6.46 -3.84
C THR A 70 14.18 7.54 -4.56
N LYS A 71 15.48 7.31 -4.79
CA LYS A 71 16.35 8.28 -5.49
C LYS A 71 15.98 8.40 -6.96
N VAL A 72 15.79 7.25 -7.63
CA VAL A 72 15.35 7.20 -9.03
C VAL A 72 13.96 7.79 -9.18
N PHE A 73 13.04 7.50 -8.24
CA PHE A 73 11.69 8.05 -8.22
C PHE A 73 11.69 9.59 -8.16
N ARG A 74 12.50 10.18 -7.27
CA ARG A 74 12.64 11.65 -7.18
C ARG A 74 13.21 12.26 -8.45
N LEU A 75 14.26 11.65 -9.02
CA LEU A 75 14.85 12.12 -10.26
C LEU A 75 13.85 12.05 -11.42
N SER A 76 13.13 10.93 -11.55
CA SER A 76 12.08 10.76 -12.57
C SER A 76 10.98 11.79 -12.43
N SER A 77 10.57 12.10 -11.20
CA SER A 77 9.55 13.12 -10.91
C SER A 77 10.01 14.52 -11.35
N LEU A 78 11.30 14.85 -11.17
CA LEU A 78 11.86 16.10 -11.67
C LEU A 78 11.82 16.17 -13.20
N LEU A 79 12.21 15.10 -13.87
CA LEU A 79 12.15 15.00 -15.34
C LEU A 79 10.71 15.12 -15.85
N VAL A 80 9.75 14.48 -15.15
CA VAL A 80 8.33 14.60 -15.47
C VAL A 80 7.84 16.04 -15.31
N LYS A 81 8.28 16.76 -14.27
CA LYS A 81 7.93 18.19 -14.09
C LYS A 81 8.38 19.03 -15.28
N LEU A 82 9.59 18.79 -15.81
CA LEU A 82 10.12 19.47 -16.97
C LEU A 82 9.41 19.07 -18.27
N SER A 83 8.93 17.82 -18.37
CA SER A 83 8.24 17.32 -19.57
C SER A 83 6.75 17.67 -19.64
N LYS A 84 6.13 18.09 -18.54
CA LYS A 84 4.68 18.41 -18.47
C LYS A 84 4.18 19.38 -19.56
N PRO A 85 4.90 20.48 -19.91
CA PRO A 85 4.47 21.38 -20.99
C PRO A 85 4.37 20.69 -22.35
N PHE A 86 5.18 19.65 -22.59
CA PHE A 86 5.28 18.93 -23.86
C PHE A 86 4.42 17.66 -23.91
N LYS A 87 3.54 17.43 -22.90
CA LYS A 87 2.74 16.21 -22.81
C LYS A 87 1.85 15.94 -24.02
N PHE A 88 1.47 16.98 -24.77
CA PHE A 88 0.62 16.86 -25.96
C PHE A 88 1.29 16.10 -27.11
N LEU A 89 2.64 16.07 -27.16
CA LEU A 89 3.42 15.36 -28.17
C LEU A 89 3.66 13.88 -27.81
N MET A 90 3.21 13.44 -26.63
CA MET A 90 3.57 12.12 -26.12
C MET A 90 2.46 11.08 -26.36
N PRO A 91 2.84 9.78 -26.55
CA PRO A 91 1.87 8.68 -26.61
C PRO A 91 0.98 8.62 -25.37
N SER A 92 -0.27 8.14 -25.53
CA SER A 92 -1.29 8.15 -24.47
C SER A 92 -0.83 7.50 -23.15
N LYS A 93 -0.11 6.37 -23.22
CA LYS A 93 0.40 5.68 -22.02
C LYS A 93 1.43 6.53 -21.25
N ILE A 94 2.33 7.24 -21.95
CA ILE A 94 3.31 8.13 -21.31
C ILE A 94 2.59 9.34 -20.70
N LYS A 95 1.60 9.88 -21.40
CA LYS A 95 0.77 10.97 -20.89
C LYS A 95 0.07 10.58 -19.59
N ASP A 96 -0.54 9.41 -19.52
CA ASP A 96 -1.17 8.88 -18.33
C ASP A 96 -0.16 8.71 -17.16
N MET A 97 1.06 8.24 -17.44
CA MET A 97 2.14 8.16 -16.44
C MET A 97 2.54 9.53 -15.90
N ILE A 98 2.69 10.53 -16.78
CA ILE A 98 3.04 11.90 -16.40
C ILE A 98 1.97 12.52 -15.51
N GLU A 99 0.69 12.26 -15.80
CA GLU A 99 -0.42 12.76 -15.00
C GLU A 99 -0.44 12.17 -13.59
N LEU A 100 -0.10 10.91 -13.42
CA LEU A 100 -0.05 10.23 -12.13
C LEU A 100 1.19 10.56 -11.28
N MET A 101 2.26 11.09 -11.90
CA MET A 101 3.49 11.40 -11.19
C MET A 101 3.36 12.70 -10.38
N PRO A 102 3.69 12.69 -9.08
CA PRO A 102 3.74 13.90 -8.28
C PRO A 102 4.86 14.82 -8.75
N THR A 103 4.60 16.10 -8.77
CA THR A 103 5.59 17.13 -9.14
C THR A 103 6.13 17.90 -7.95
N ASN A 104 5.48 17.77 -6.81
CA ASN A 104 5.88 18.38 -5.55
C ASN A 104 5.94 17.30 -4.48
N PHE A 105 6.97 17.35 -3.65
CA PHE A 105 7.14 16.46 -2.52
C PHE A 105 6.92 17.24 -1.24
N PRO A 106 6.02 16.79 -0.34
CA PRO A 106 5.82 17.42 0.96
C PRO A 106 7.12 17.39 1.77
N LYS A 107 7.30 18.42 2.59
CA LYS A 107 8.40 18.45 3.56
C LYS A 107 8.13 17.45 4.68
N LYS A 108 9.18 16.76 5.12
CA LYS A 108 9.10 15.88 6.28
C LYS A 108 9.15 16.73 7.54
N SER A 109 8.24 16.52 8.48
CA SER A 109 8.17 17.27 9.74
C SER A 109 8.90 16.57 10.88
N LEU A 110 8.98 15.24 10.86
CA LEU A 110 9.75 14.48 11.83
C LEU A 110 11.19 14.22 11.36
N PRO A 111 12.19 14.33 12.27
CA PRO A 111 13.55 13.93 11.97
C PRO A 111 13.63 12.44 11.70
N ILE A 112 14.46 12.04 10.72
CA ILE A 112 14.67 10.63 10.39
C ILE A 112 15.55 9.98 11.47
N LYS A 113 14.99 9.04 12.23
CA LYS A 113 15.66 8.26 13.27
C LYS A 113 15.48 6.79 13.02
N GLU A 114 16.38 5.96 13.54
CA GLU A 114 16.20 4.51 13.54
C GLU A 114 15.24 4.04 14.65
N VAL A 115 15.24 4.76 15.77
CA VAL A 115 14.39 4.45 16.92
C VAL A 115 13.67 5.71 17.37
N TYR A 116 12.36 5.63 17.44
CA TYR A 116 11.47 6.63 18.02
C TYR A 116 10.94 6.08 19.34
N LYS A 117 11.50 6.58 20.45
CA LYS A 117 11.15 6.13 21.80
C LYS A 117 9.71 6.49 22.14
N SER A 118 9.06 5.66 22.94
CA SER A 118 7.77 5.95 23.56
C SER A 118 7.79 7.32 24.28
N SER A 119 6.70 8.06 24.20
CA SER A 119 6.52 9.32 24.93
C SER A 119 6.04 9.10 26.38
N THR A 120 5.66 7.87 26.74
CA THR A 120 5.23 7.52 28.07
C THR A 120 6.42 7.01 28.93
N LYS A 121 6.31 7.11 30.28
CA LYS A 121 7.35 6.61 31.19
C LYS A 121 7.63 5.12 31.03
N LYS A 122 6.60 4.32 30.70
CA LYS A 122 6.72 2.87 30.52
C LYS A 122 6.45 2.51 29.06
N ARG A 123 7.42 1.88 28.40
CA ARG A 123 7.23 1.28 27.09
C ARG A 123 6.33 0.05 27.24
N ILE A 124 5.22 -0.01 26.48
CA ILE A 124 4.31 -1.15 26.49
C ILE A 124 4.60 -2.15 25.36
N ALA A 125 5.16 -1.68 24.25
CA ALA A 125 5.49 -2.51 23.10
C ALA A 125 6.64 -1.89 22.28
N ARG A 126 7.26 -2.72 21.42
CA ARG A 126 8.30 -2.34 20.45
C ARG A 126 7.95 -2.89 19.09
N VAL A 127 7.75 -2.02 18.11
CA VAL A 127 7.32 -2.40 16.76
C VAL A 127 8.29 -1.88 15.71
N ALA A 128 8.42 -2.63 14.60
CA ALA A 128 9.09 -2.11 13.42
C ALA A 128 8.07 -1.50 12.45
N LEU A 129 8.46 -0.42 11.74
CA LEU A 129 7.61 0.23 10.75
C LEU A 129 8.24 0.15 9.36
N LEU A 130 7.48 -0.38 8.39
CA LEU A 130 7.79 -0.23 6.98
C LEU A 130 7.30 1.14 6.50
N THR A 131 8.23 2.05 6.20
CA THR A 131 7.89 3.42 5.76
C THR A 131 7.44 3.51 4.29
N GLY A 132 7.54 2.40 3.54
CA GLY A 132 7.21 2.34 2.11
C GLY A 132 8.26 3.01 1.21
N CYS A 133 8.28 2.61 -0.06
CA CYS A 133 9.20 3.20 -1.05
C CYS A 133 8.64 4.52 -1.60
N VAL A 134 7.44 4.51 -2.15
CA VAL A 134 6.78 5.70 -2.73
C VAL A 134 6.14 6.55 -1.64
N GLN A 135 5.43 5.94 -0.67
CA GLN A 135 4.69 6.65 0.38
C GLN A 135 5.54 7.65 1.17
N LYS A 136 6.74 7.24 1.60
CA LYS A 136 7.65 8.14 2.36
C LYS A 136 8.08 9.39 1.61
N GLU A 137 7.88 9.42 0.28
CA GLU A 137 8.22 10.56 -0.56
C GLU A 137 7.01 11.43 -0.89
N ILE A 138 5.87 10.82 -1.24
CA ILE A 138 4.69 11.58 -1.69
C ILE A 138 3.74 11.92 -0.54
N SER A 139 3.80 11.18 0.57
CA SER A 139 2.93 11.38 1.73
C SER A 139 3.64 11.00 3.04
N PRO A 140 4.77 11.67 3.38
CA PRO A 140 5.54 11.38 4.60
C PRO A 140 4.71 11.55 5.88
N GLN A 141 3.71 12.44 5.87
CA GLN A 141 2.81 12.69 7.00
C GLN A 141 2.09 11.43 7.50
N ILE A 142 1.86 10.42 6.65
CA ILE A 142 1.26 9.14 7.06
C ILE A 142 2.18 8.41 8.04
N ASN A 143 3.47 8.31 7.72
CA ASN A 143 4.47 7.69 8.61
C ASN A 143 4.63 8.50 9.90
N GLU A 144 4.64 9.82 9.78
CA GLU A 144 4.76 10.74 10.91
C GLU A 144 3.56 10.63 11.86
N ALA A 145 2.34 10.57 11.34
CA ALA A 145 1.14 10.32 12.12
C ALA A 145 1.18 8.95 12.81
N THR A 146 1.64 7.90 12.08
CA THR A 146 1.84 6.56 12.64
C THR A 146 2.78 6.60 13.84
N ILE A 147 3.95 7.21 13.68
CA ILE A 147 4.97 7.29 14.74
C ILE A 147 4.44 8.10 15.93
N ARG A 148 3.84 9.27 15.70
CA ARG A 148 3.30 10.12 16.77
C ARG A 148 2.22 9.41 17.58
N LEU A 149 1.25 8.77 16.90
CA LEU A 149 0.19 8.04 17.56
C LEU A 149 0.74 6.90 18.40
N LEU A 150 1.60 6.06 17.84
CA LEU A 150 2.19 4.92 18.53
C LEU A 150 3.02 5.37 19.75
N ASN A 151 3.90 6.35 19.58
CA ASN A 151 4.73 6.87 20.68
C ASN A 151 3.89 7.45 21.83
N ARG A 152 2.83 8.19 21.50
CA ARG A 152 1.90 8.77 22.49
C ARG A 152 1.19 7.70 23.31
N HIS A 153 0.96 6.52 22.72
CA HIS A 153 0.33 5.37 23.37
C HIS A 153 1.35 4.35 23.91
N GLY A 154 2.57 4.73 24.17
CA GLY A 154 3.55 3.88 24.86
C GLY A 154 4.34 2.91 23.99
N VAL A 155 4.20 2.97 22.67
CA VAL A 155 4.89 2.07 21.74
C VAL A 155 6.16 2.70 21.19
N GLU A 156 7.28 1.98 21.27
CA GLU A 156 8.53 2.32 20.63
C GLU A 156 8.50 1.88 19.17
N VAL A 157 8.88 2.76 18.24
CA VAL A 157 8.88 2.47 16.81
C VAL A 157 10.30 2.42 16.27
N VAL A 158 10.64 1.31 15.63
CA VAL A 158 11.94 1.09 14.98
C VAL A 158 11.79 1.17 13.47
N VAL A 159 12.68 1.92 12.82
CA VAL A 159 12.76 2.06 11.37
C VAL A 159 14.18 1.73 10.91
N PRO A 160 14.53 0.45 10.73
CA PRO A 160 15.90 0.07 10.39
C PRO A 160 16.32 0.65 9.04
N LYS A 161 17.53 1.22 8.96
CA LYS A 161 18.05 1.88 7.74
C LYS A 161 18.18 0.96 6.54
N LYS A 162 18.44 -0.35 6.79
CA LYS A 162 18.69 -1.34 5.75
C LYS A 162 17.41 -1.82 5.05
N ILE A 163 16.21 -1.45 5.56
CA ILE A 163 14.94 -1.86 4.95
C ILE A 163 14.76 -1.23 3.57
N ARG A 164 14.40 -2.08 2.62
CA ARG A 164 14.11 -1.74 1.21
C ARG A 164 12.62 -1.68 0.94
N CYS A 165 12.25 -1.66 -0.34
CA CYS A 165 10.86 -1.84 -0.77
C CYS A 165 10.31 -3.17 -0.23
N CYS A 166 8.99 -3.25 0.00
CA CYS A 166 8.35 -4.53 0.33
C CYS A 166 8.42 -5.57 -0.79
N GLY A 167 8.88 -5.21 -1.99
CA GLY A 167 8.98 -6.07 -3.17
C GLY A 167 7.67 -6.34 -3.90
N SER A 168 6.52 -5.96 -3.34
CA SER A 168 5.18 -6.24 -3.89
C SER A 168 5.05 -5.86 -5.36
N LEU A 169 5.56 -4.69 -5.76
CA LEU A 169 5.41 -4.18 -7.11
C LEU A 169 6.12 -5.09 -8.14
N ASN A 170 7.37 -5.46 -7.89
CA ASN A 170 8.14 -6.36 -8.76
C ASN A 170 7.54 -7.76 -8.76
N HIS A 171 7.05 -8.24 -7.62
CA HIS A 171 6.36 -9.51 -7.51
C HIS A 171 5.11 -9.55 -8.41
N HIS A 172 4.26 -8.54 -8.34
CA HIS A 172 3.05 -8.44 -9.18
C HIS A 172 3.32 -8.15 -10.66
N LEU A 173 4.52 -7.66 -11.00
CA LEU A 173 4.98 -7.57 -12.40
C LEU A 173 5.51 -8.91 -12.94
N GLY A 174 5.67 -9.92 -12.08
CA GLY A 174 6.28 -11.22 -12.43
C GLY A 174 7.80 -11.21 -12.39
N LYS A 175 8.43 -10.12 -11.92
CA LYS A 175 9.88 -9.95 -11.79
C LYS A 175 10.35 -10.53 -10.44
N GLU A 176 10.34 -11.84 -10.37
CA GLU A 176 10.57 -12.58 -9.13
C GLU A 176 11.96 -12.35 -8.54
N GLU A 177 13.01 -12.35 -9.36
CA GLU A 177 14.38 -12.17 -8.90
C GLU A 177 14.60 -10.84 -8.19
N ASP A 178 14.10 -9.74 -8.81
CA ASP A 178 14.16 -8.41 -8.22
C ASP A 178 13.34 -8.33 -6.92
N ALA A 179 12.15 -8.94 -6.91
CA ALA A 179 11.29 -8.99 -5.71
C ALA A 179 11.95 -9.78 -4.58
N HIS A 180 12.52 -10.95 -4.90
CA HIS A 180 13.17 -11.81 -3.92
C HIS A 180 14.39 -11.17 -3.26
N GLN A 181 15.16 -10.33 -3.99
CA GLN A 181 16.26 -9.57 -3.39
C GLN A 181 15.76 -8.63 -2.28
N ASP A 182 14.66 -7.91 -2.52
CA ASP A 182 14.06 -7.03 -1.52
C ASP A 182 13.47 -7.83 -0.35
N PHE A 183 12.77 -8.93 -0.63
CA PHE A 183 12.21 -9.82 0.39
C PHE A 183 13.28 -10.37 1.32
N LYS A 184 14.35 -10.98 0.76
CA LYS A 184 15.46 -11.54 1.52
C LYS A 184 16.15 -10.50 2.40
N ASN A 185 16.39 -9.30 1.85
CA ASN A 185 16.96 -8.21 2.61
C ASN A 185 16.07 -7.82 3.81
N ASN A 186 14.77 -7.67 3.58
CA ASN A 186 13.83 -7.23 4.61
C ASN A 186 13.61 -8.31 5.67
N ILE A 187 13.46 -9.58 5.27
CA ILE A 187 13.33 -10.72 6.18
C ILE A 187 14.54 -10.77 7.12
N ASN A 188 15.77 -10.73 6.58
CA ASN A 188 16.97 -10.80 7.41
C ASN A 188 17.09 -9.57 8.33
N THR A 189 16.85 -8.36 7.81
CA THR A 189 16.97 -7.14 8.59
C THR A 189 15.97 -7.10 9.76
N TRP A 190 14.70 -7.45 9.53
CA TRP A 190 13.71 -7.51 10.62
C TRP A 190 13.95 -8.67 11.57
N TYR A 191 14.41 -9.81 11.07
CA TYR A 191 14.77 -10.93 11.93
C TYR A 191 15.94 -10.60 12.86
N GLU A 192 17.00 -9.94 12.33
CA GLU A 192 18.10 -9.42 13.15
C GLU A 192 17.59 -8.43 14.21
N GLU A 193 16.66 -7.54 13.83
CA GLU A 193 16.10 -6.55 14.75
C GLU A 193 15.21 -7.21 15.82
N HIS A 194 14.47 -8.24 15.46
CA HIS A 194 13.68 -9.04 16.40
C HIS A 194 14.59 -9.76 17.41
N GLN A 195 15.71 -10.31 16.97
CA GLN A 195 16.70 -10.98 17.85
C GLN A 195 17.34 -10.01 18.84
N LYS A 196 17.54 -8.73 18.49
CA LYS A 196 18.14 -7.72 19.38
C LYS A 196 17.24 -7.32 20.55
N GLY A 197 15.95 -7.38 20.42
CA GLY A 197 15.06 -6.84 21.45
C GLY A 197 13.58 -7.12 21.27
N ASN A 198 13.21 -8.29 20.77
CA ASN A 198 11.84 -8.75 20.54
C ASN A 198 10.91 -7.69 19.96
N LEU A 199 10.59 -7.81 18.70
CA LEU A 199 9.53 -7.03 18.08
C LEU A 199 8.18 -7.68 18.40
N ASP A 200 7.24 -6.87 18.88
CA ASP A 200 5.85 -7.30 19.10
C ASP A 200 5.05 -7.34 17.79
N ALA A 201 5.42 -6.48 16.83
CA ALA A 201 4.85 -6.49 15.48
C ALA A 201 5.77 -5.79 14.46
N ILE A 202 5.54 -6.09 13.18
CA ILE A 202 6.09 -5.35 12.04
C ILE A 202 4.91 -4.69 11.32
N LEU A 203 4.85 -3.37 11.33
CA LEU A 203 3.70 -2.61 10.89
C LEU A 203 3.82 -2.13 9.46
N SER A 204 2.75 -2.27 8.71
CA SER A 204 2.55 -1.62 7.42
C SER A 204 1.35 -0.68 7.50
N ASN A 205 1.56 0.57 7.07
CA ASN A 205 0.49 1.54 6.85
C ASN A 205 0.19 1.73 5.37
N THR A 206 0.49 0.70 4.56
CA THR A 206 0.16 0.61 3.15
C THR A 206 -0.34 -0.81 2.88
N SER A 207 -1.64 -0.98 2.69
CA SER A 207 -2.26 -2.30 2.65
C SER A 207 -1.67 -3.26 1.59
N GLY A 208 -1.28 -2.76 0.41
CA GLY A 208 -0.62 -3.58 -0.61
C GLY A 208 0.73 -4.14 -0.16
N CYS A 209 1.52 -3.35 0.57
CA CYS A 209 2.77 -3.81 1.17
C CYS A 209 2.51 -4.86 2.26
N GLY A 210 1.55 -4.58 3.16
CA GLY A 210 1.19 -5.48 4.25
C GLY A 210 0.73 -6.86 3.74
N THR A 211 -0.07 -6.89 2.67
CA THR A 211 -0.51 -8.15 2.05
C THR A 211 0.68 -9.02 1.63
N THR A 212 1.65 -8.43 0.93
CA THR A 212 2.84 -9.17 0.47
C THR A 212 3.76 -9.58 1.62
N MET A 213 3.92 -8.72 2.64
CA MET A 213 4.74 -9.06 3.81
C MET A 213 4.14 -10.22 4.62
N LYS A 214 2.82 -10.27 4.77
CA LYS A 214 2.10 -11.40 5.39
C LYS A 214 2.27 -12.69 4.60
N ASP A 215 2.61 -12.62 3.32
CA ASP A 215 2.80 -13.78 2.43
C ASP A 215 4.28 -14.23 2.30
N TYR A 216 5.24 -13.54 2.90
CA TYR A 216 6.66 -13.93 2.83
C TYR A 216 6.89 -15.37 3.28
N GLY A 217 6.19 -15.83 4.33
CA GLY A 217 6.28 -17.21 4.82
C GLY A 217 5.86 -18.23 3.77
N PHE A 218 4.83 -17.98 2.97
CA PHE A 218 4.43 -18.82 1.87
C PHE A 218 5.41 -18.75 0.70
N ILE A 219 5.85 -17.54 0.33
CA ILE A 219 6.79 -17.33 -0.78
C ILE A 219 8.10 -18.11 -0.56
N PHE A 220 8.60 -18.10 0.68
CA PHE A 220 9.87 -18.79 1.06
C PHE A 220 9.69 -20.14 1.75
N ARG A 221 8.49 -20.77 1.67
CA ARG A 221 8.21 -22.04 2.37
C ARG A 221 9.15 -23.18 2.01
N GLU A 222 9.71 -23.16 0.80
CA GLU A 222 10.65 -24.18 0.29
C GLU A 222 12.13 -23.77 0.40
N ASP A 223 12.41 -22.52 0.82
CA ASP A 223 13.79 -22.04 0.99
C ASP A 223 14.36 -22.54 2.31
N LYS A 224 15.42 -23.37 2.24
CA LYS A 224 16.02 -24.05 3.41
C LYS A 224 16.58 -23.07 4.46
N GLU A 225 17.04 -21.89 4.03
CA GLU A 225 17.68 -20.90 4.91
C GLU A 225 16.69 -19.87 5.45
N LEU A 226 15.72 -19.47 4.62
CA LEU A 226 14.83 -18.35 4.92
C LEU A 226 13.45 -18.74 5.40
N SER A 227 12.98 -19.98 5.17
CA SER A 227 11.60 -20.38 5.47
C SER A 227 11.18 -20.08 6.92
N LYS A 228 12.03 -20.43 7.90
CA LYS A 228 11.76 -20.17 9.32
C LYS A 228 11.70 -18.66 9.63
N LYS A 229 12.68 -17.90 9.12
CA LYS A 229 12.71 -16.43 9.32
C LYS A 229 11.52 -15.75 8.65
N ALA A 230 11.24 -16.13 7.41
CA ALA A 230 10.11 -15.58 6.65
C ALA A 230 8.76 -15.84 7.34
N LYS A 231 8.59 -17.04 7.90
CA LYS A 231 7.40 -17.38 8.69
C LYS A 231 7.26 -16.46 9.90
N VAL A 232 8.30 -16.28 10.71
CA VAL A 232 8.29 -15.36 11.87
C VAL A 232 7.94 -13.94 11.44
N ILE A 233 8.55 -13.44 10.36
CA ILE A 233 8.29 -12.08 9.87
C ILE A 233 6.86 -11.92 9.36
N SER A 234 6.31 -12.93 8.67
CA SER A 234 4.91 -12.91 8.23
C SER A 234 3.93 -12.88 9.40
N GLU A 235 4.19 -13.69 10.44
CA GLU A 235 3.36 -13.77 11.65
C GLU A 235 3.40 -12.47 12.47
N LEU A 236 4.55 -11.79 12.52
CA LEU A 236 4.70 -10.49 13.17
C LEU A 236 4.09 -9.34 12.35
N THR A 237 3.83 -9.55 11.05
CA THR A 237 3.34 -8.48 10.18
C THR A 237 1.87 -8.18 10.43
N LYS A 238 1.56 -6.91 10.72
CA LYS A 238 0.20 -6.41 10.90
C LYS A 238 -0.04 -5.11 10.11
N ASP A 239 -1.27 -4.92 9.65
CA ASP A 239 -1.71 -3.58 9.24
C ASP A 239 -1.74 -2.66 10.45
N ILE A 240 -1.48 -1.36 10.25
CA ILE A 240 -1.50 -0.40 11.36
C ILE A 240 -2.86 -0.34 12.05
N SER A 241 -3.96 -0.45 11.30
CA SER A 241 -5.32 -0.43 11.86
C SER A 241 -5.63 -1.72 12.63
N GLU A 242 -5.16 -2.86 12.13
CA GLU A 242 -5.24 -4.15 12.82
C GLU A 242 -4.51 -4.09 14.17
N TYR A 243 -3.25 -3.65 14.16
CA TYR A 243 -2.45 -3.55 15.37
C TYR A 243 -3.05 -2.60 16.41
N ILE A 244 -3.49 -1.41 15.99
CA ILE A 244 -4.12 -0.45 16.89
C ILE A 244 -5.39 -1.03 17.52
N PHE A 245 -6.24 -1.66 16.70
CA PHE A 245 -7.50 -2.23 17.16
C PHE A 245 -7.29 -3.32 18.20
N GLU A 246 -6.32 -4.22 17.97
CA GLU A 246 -6.06 -5.37 18.83
C GLU A 246 -5.23 -5.03 20.07
N SER A 247 -4.32 -4.06 19.98
CA SER A 247 -3.25 -3.88 20.98
C SER A 247 -3.31 -2.55 21.73
N LEU A 248 -4.07 -1.56 21.27
CA LEU A 248 -4.06 -0.23 21.85
C LEU A 248 -5.44 0.24 22.29
N LYS A 249 -5.50 0.83 23.47
CA LYS A 249 -6.65 1.63 23.91
C LYS A 249 -6.40 3.09 23.53
N LEU A 250 -7.12 3.59 22.53
CA LEU A 250 -6.98 4.97 22.10
C LEU A 250 -7.67 5.93 23.07
N ASP A 251 -6.98 7.01 23.43
CA ASP A 251 -7.53 8.15 24.16
C ASP A 251 -8.09 9.15 23.15
N ILE A 252 -9.33 8.98 22.75
CA ILE A 252 -10.00 9.82 21.75
C ILE A 252 -10.42 11.14 22.37
N LYS A 253 -10.02 12.24 21.71
CA LYS A 253 -10.36 13.61 22.09
C LYS A 253 -11.55 14.10 21.27
N ASP A 254 -12.53 14.70 21.94
CA ASP A 254 -13.58 15.42 21.22
C ASP A 254 -13.00 16.61 20.45
N LYS A 255 -13.40 16.78 19.22
CA LYS A 255 -13.00 17.88 18.33
C LYS A 255 -14.12 18.90 18.08
N GLY A 256 -15.25 18.76 18.78
CA GLY A 256 -16.37 19.67 18.74
C GLY A 256 -17.15 19.70 17.40
N LYS A 257 -16.63 19.08 16.32
CA LYS A 257 -17.27 18.98 15.03
C LYS A 257 -17.37 17.51 14.62
N LYS A 258 -18.55 17.08 14.24
CA LYS A 258 -18.84 15.78 13.63
C LYS A 258 -18.70 15.91 12.10
N TYR A 259 -17.89 15.06 11.49
CA TYR A 259 -17.66 15.00 10.05
C TYR A 259 -18.36 13.80 9.44
N LYS A 260 -18.81 13.95 8.19
CA LYS A 260 -19.25 12.85 7.33
C LYS A 260 -18.04 12.24 6.64
N VAL A 261 -17.70 11.01 6.97
CA VAL A 261 -16.48 10.34 6.49
C VAL A 261 -16.84 9.16 5.61
N ALA A 262 -16.55 9.25 4.31
CA ALA A 262 -16.68 8.11 3.42
C ALA A 262 -15.46 7.19 3.61
N TYR A 263 -15.67 6.00 4.14
CA TYR A 263 -14.57 5.03 4.32
C TYR A 263 -14.38 4.19 3.06
N HIS A 264 -13.19 4.31 2.43
CA HIS A 264 -12.79 3.45 1.32
C HIS A 264 -11.95 2.28 1.81
N SER A 265 -12.54 1.09 1.86
CA SER A 265 -11.83 -0.15 2.16
C SER A 265 -10.94 -0.54 0.98
N ALA A 266 -9.61 -0.52 1.19
CA ALA A 266 -8.67 -0.92 0.15
C ALA A 266 -8.76 -2.44 -0.10
N CYS A 267 -8.81 -2.85 -1.38
CA CYS A 267 -8.98 -4.26 -1.76
C CYS A 267 -7.93 -5.18 -1.11
N SER A 268 -6.66 -4.78 -1.11
CA SER A 268 -5.57 -5.54 -0.49
C SER A 268 -5.71 -5.67 1.02
N MET A 269 -6.34 -4.70 1.70
CA MET A 269 -6.64 -4.79 3.12
C MET A 269 -7.84 -5.72 3.35
N GLN A 270 -8.95 -5.44 2.67
CA GLN A 270 -10.21 -6.16 2.84
C GLN A 270 -10.10 -7.64 2.45
N HIS A 271 -9.57 -7.92 1.27
CA HIS A 271 -9.53 -9.28 0.71
C HIS A 271 -8.18 -9.96 0.93
N GLY A 272 -7.07 -9.23 0.77
CA GLY A 272 -5.72 -9.78 0.91
C GLY A 272 -5.34 -10.06 2.36
N GLN A 273 -5.53 -9.09 3.24
CA GLN A 273 -5.18 -9.21 4.65
C GLN A 273 -6.36 -9.64 5.55
N LYS A 274 -7.59 -9.59 5.05
CA LYS A 274 -8.84 -9.83 5.82
C LYS A 274 -9.02 -8.84 7.00
N VAL A 275 -8.46 -7.65 6.88
CA VAL A 275 -8.64 -6.51 7.79
C VAL A 275 -9.77 -5.65 7.24
N HIS A 276 -10.97 -5.81 7.79
CA HIS A 276 -12.20 -5.22 7.25
C HIS A 276 -12.89 -4.30 8.24
N SER A 277 -13.27 -4.80 9.41
CA SER A 277 -14.04 -4.07 10.43
C SER A 277 -13.15 -3.18 11.31
N GLN A 278 -11.91 -3.55 11.53
CA GLN A 278 -11.00 -2.86 12.45
C GLN A 278 -10.84 -1.35 12.14
N PRO A 279 -10.56 -0.92 10.87
CA PRO A 279 -10.46 0.50 10.58
C PRO A 279 -11.77 1.26 10.80
N VAL A 280 -12.91 0.65 10.46
CA VAL A 280 -14.24 1.25 10.65
C VAL A 280 -14.51 1.44 12.14
N SER A 281 -14.34 0.38 12.93
CA SER A 281 -14.55 0.43 14.39
C SER A 281 -13.62 1.45 15.08
N LEU A 282 -12.41 1.65 14.57
CA LEU A 282 -11.52 2.70 15.09
C LEU A 282 -12.00 4.11 14.71
N LEU A 283 -12.52 4.31 13.51
CA LEU A 283 -13.06 5.59 13.07
C LEU A 283 -14.36 5.94 13.78
N GLU A 284 -15.24 4.97 14.05
CA GLU A 284 -16.48 5.17 14.81
C GLU A 284 -16.23 5.73 16.21
N LYS A 285 -15.09 5.34 16.85
CA LYS A 285 -14.69 5.93 18.15
C LYS A 285 -14.43 7.43 18.09
N THR A 286 -14.20 8.00 16.91
CA THR A 286 -13.93 9.45 16.74
C THR A 286 -15.19 10.31 16.75
N ASN A 287 -16.36 9.75 17.00
CA ASN A 287 -17.67 10.42 16.96
C ASN A 287 -18.02 11.05 15.60
N ASN A 288 -17.34 10.64 14.52
CA ASN A 288 -17.71 11.00 13.15
C ASN A 288 -18.81 10.07 12.61
N GLU A 289 -19.51 10.54 11.58
CA GLU A 289 -20.46 9.73 10.83
C GLU A 289 -19.69 8.93 9.76
N ILE A 290 -19.49 7.64 9.98
CA ILE A 290 -18.77 6.79 9.05
C ILE A 290 -19.74 6.20 8.05
N MET A 291 -19.57 6.55 6.78
CA MET A 291 -20.44 6.14 5.69
C MET A 291 -19.77 5.05 4.85
N GLU A 292 -20.50 3.98 4.61
CA GLU A 292 -20.09 2.93 3.69
C GLU A 292 -20.31 3.38 2.24
N ILE A 293 -19.29 3.25 1.42
CA ILE A 293 -19.37 3.62 -0.01
C ILE A 293 -20.16 2.53 -0.75
N PRO A 294 -21.20 2.89 -1.53
CA PRO A 294 -21.92 1.95 -2.37
C PRO A 294 -20.96 1.13 -3.24
N GLU A 295 -21.23 -0.16 -3.41
CA GLU A 295 -20.34 -1.09 -4.10
C GLU A 295 -18.88 -1.02 -3.58
N GLY A 296 -18.70 -0.97 -2.26
CA GLY A 296 -17.40 -0.80 -1.59
C GLY A 296 -16.34 -1.79 -2.03
N HIS A 297 -16.74 -3.01 -2.41
CA HIS A 297 -15.87 -4.09 -2.91
C HIS A 297 -15.22 -3.81 -4.27
N ILE A 298 -15.74 -2.85 -5.07
CA ILE A 298 -15.13 -2.49 -6.36
C ILE A 298 -13.82 -1.73 -6.13
N CYS A 299 -12.76 -2.14 -6.82
CA CYS A 299 -11.45 -1.50 -6.77
C CYS A 299 -11.51 -0.04 -7.27
N CYS A 300 -10.66 0.81 -6.69
CA CYS A 300 -10.50 2.20 -7.18
C CYS A 300 -9.75 2.31 -8.52
N GLY A 301 -9.17 1.21 -9.01
CA GLY A 301 -8.40 1.15 -10.24
C GLY A 301 -6.89 1.40 -10.08
N SER A 302 -6.37 1.64 -8.88
CA SER A 302 -4.93 1.86 -8.63
C SER A 302 -4.09 0.61 -8.90
N ALA A 303 -4.25 -0.41 -8.07
CA ALA A 303 -3.62 -1.74 -8.17
C ALA A 303 -2.12 -1.72 -8.58
N GLY A 304 -1.29 -1.04 -7.82
CA GLY A 304 0.14 -0.91 -8.06
C GLY A 304 0.45 -0.17 -9.36
N THR A 305 0.94 -0.89 -10.38
CA THR A 305 1.24 -0.33 -11.72
C THR A 305 0.08 -0.47 -12.71
N TYR A 306 -1.05 -1.04 -12.28
CA TYR A 306 -2.18 -1.33 -13.16
C TYR A 306 -2.78 -0.08 -13.81
N ASN A 307 -2.93 1.00 -13.05
CA ASN A 307 -3.44 2.28 -13.56
C ASN A 307 -2.59 2.88 -14.69
N ILE A 308 -1.33 2.51 -14.77
CA ILE A 308 -0.42 2.87 -15.87
C ILE A 308 -0.55 1.87 -17.02
N LEU A 309 -0.47 0.57 -16.73
CA LEU A 309 -0.44 -0.48 -17.75
C LEU A 309 -1.81 -0.73 -18.38
N GLN A 310 -2.90 -0.52 -17.64
CA GLN A 310 -4.30 -0.74 -18.04
C GLN A 310 -5.15 0.52 -17.84
N SER A 311 -4.64 1.68 -18.23
CA SER A 311 -5.20 3.01 -17.92
C SER A 311 -6.67 3.17 -18.29
N LYS A 312 -7.13 2.57 -19.40
CA LYS A 312 -8.54 2.64 -19.83
C LYS A 312 -9.49 2.03 -18.80
N ILE A 313 -9.17 0.83 -18.31
CA ILE A 313 -10.01 0.14 -17.31
C ILE A 313 -9.90 0.86 -15.96
N ALA A 314 -8.69 1.26 -15.59
CA ALA A 314 -8.43 1.99 -14.35
C ALA A 314 -9.23 3.30 -14.26
N LYS A 315 -9.34 4.05 -15.36
CA LYS A 315 -10.14 5.29 -15.44
C LYS A 315 -11.65 5.02 -15.30
N GLN A 316 -12.16 3.93 -15.86
CA GLN A 316 -13.56 3.54 -15.69
C GLN A 316 -13.88 3.16 -14.24
N LEU A 317 -13.00 2.39 -13.60
CA LEU A 317 -13.12 2.03 -12.19
C LEU A 317 -13.05 3.27 -11.29
N LEU A 318 -12.11 4.18 -11.56
CA LEU A 318 -11.98 5.44 -10.84
C LEU A 318 -13.27 6.26 -10.93
N LYS A 319 -13.79 6.46 -12.15
CA LYS A 319 -15.02 7.21 -12.36
C LYS A 319 -16.19 6.63 -11.57
N LYS A 320 -16.36 5.29 -11.61
CA LYS A 320 -17.42 4.62 -10.86
C LYS A 320 -17.23 4.82 -9.35
N LYS A 321 -16.00 4.61 -8.84
CA LYS A 321 -15.69 4.77 -7.41
C LYS A 321 -15.93 6.21 -6.94
N VAL A 322 -15.52 7.20 -7.71
CA VAL A 322 -15.72 8.61 -7.39
C VAL A 322 -17.19 8.97 -7.36
N ASN A 323 -17.97 8.54 -8.35
CA ASN A 323 -19.42 8.78 -8.37
C ASN A 323 -20.10 8.21 -7.11
N ASN A 324 -19.72 6.98 -6.70
CA ASN A 324 -20.24 6.34 -5.49
C ASN A 324 -19.83 7.09 -4.20
N ILE A 325 -18.63 7.67 -4.16
CA ILE A 325 -18.17 8.48 -3.03
C ILE A 325 -18.92 9.81 -2.97
N GLU A 326 -19.00 10.52 -4.08
CA GLU A 326 -19.62 11.85 -4.15
C GLU A 326 -21.12 11.81 -3.92
N SER A 327 -21.80 10.69 -4.22
CA SER A 327 -23.23 10.50 -3.90
C SER A 327 -23.52 10.54 -2.39
N LEU A 328 -22.51 10.31 -1.55
CA LEU A 328 -22.63 10.40 -0.09
C LEU A 328 -22.44 11.82 0.45
N ASN A 329 -21.97 12.75 -0.38
CA ASN A 329 -21.63 14.13 0.03
C ASN A 329 -20.76 14.18 1.30
N PRO A 330 -19.59 13.51 1.34
CA PRO A 330 -18.75 13.44 2.52
C PRO A 330 -17.92 14.72 2.72
N ASP A 331 -17.58 15.03 3.96
CA ASP A 331 -16.61 16.10 4.28
C ASP A 331 -15.18 15.67 3.88
N PHE A 332 -14.85 14.38 4.03
CA PHE A 332 -13.60 13.79 3.56
C PHE A 332 -13.70 12.28 3.39
N ILE A 333 -12.72 11.71 2.70
CA ILE A 333 -12.54 10.26 2.48
C ILE A 333 -11.45 9.76 3.41
N SER A 334 -11.63 8.58 4.02
CA SER A 334 -10.60 7.89 4.78
C SER A 334 -10.26 6.54 4.15
N THR A 335 -8.97 6.22 4.03
CA THR A 335 -8.51 4.92 3.51
C THR A 335 -7.12 4.54 4.02
N GLY A 336 -6.78 3.25 4.08
CA GLY A 336 -5.49 2.72 4.56
C GLY A 336 -4.46 2.40 3.46
N ASN A 337 -4.52 3.07 2.29
CA ASN A 337 -3.60 2.75 1.19
C ASN A 337 -3.24 3.97 0.33
N ILE A 338 -1.94 4.28 0.27
CA ILE A 338 -1.42 5.39 -0.54
C ILE A 338 -1.77 5.28 -2.03
N GLY A 339 -1.82 4.06 -2.58
CA GLY A 339 -2.23 3.85 -3.97
C GLY A 339 -3.68 4.27 -4.21
N CYS A 340 -4.60 3.97 -3.27
CA CYS A 340 -6.00 4.40 -3.34
C CYS A 340 -6.11 5.92 -3.16
N ILE A 341 -5.37 6.50 -2.20
CA ILE A 341 -5.33 7.96 -1.97
C ILE A 341 -4.95 8.67 -3.28
N THR A 342 -3.83 8.28 -3.87
CA THR A 342 -3.33 8.88 -5.11
C THR A 342 -4.33 8.72 -6.25
N GLN A 343 -4.89 7.53 -6.45
CA GLN A 343 -5.81 7.23 -7.54
C GLN A 343 -7.12 8.04 -7.42
N ILE A 344 -7.74 8.02 -6.24
CA ILE A 344 -9.03 8.67 -6.01
C ILE A 344 -8.89 10.20 -6.10
N ALA A 345 -7.78 10.77 -5.61
CA ALA A 345 -7.48 12.19 -5.68
C ALA A 345 -7.42 12.76 -7.12
N HIS A 346 -7.21 11.90 -8.13
CA HIS A 346 -7.28 12.33 -9.53
C HIS A 346 -8.72 12.44 -10.07
N GLY A 347 -9.70 11.96 -9.34
CA GLY A 347 -11.10 11.95 -9.79
C GLY A 347 -12.04 12.84 -8.99
N THR A 348 -11.65 13.29 -7.81
CA THR A 348 -12.51 14.11 -6.93
C THR A 348 -11.74 15.24 -6.26
N LYS A 349 -12.47 16.27 -5.82
CA LYS A 349 -11.96 17.37 -4.98
C LYS A 349 -12.19 17.12 -3.48
N VAL A 350 -12.92 16.08 -3.11
CA VAL A 350 -13.16 15.74 -1.71
C VAL A 350 -11.80 15.42 -1.05
N PRO A 351 -11.47 16.03 0.09
CA PRO A 351 -10.22 15.73 0.80
C PRO A 351 -10.06 14.25 1.12
N ILE A 352 -8.85 13.71 0.97
CA ILE A 352 -8.57 12.30 1.25
C ILE A 352 -7.48 12.20 2.30
N LEU A 353 -7.75 11.47 3.36
CA LEU A 353 -6.85 11.23 4.48
C LEU A 353 -6.53 9.75 4.63
N HIS A 354 -5.33 9.45 5.05
CA HIS A 354 -5.06 8.12 5.57
C HIS A 354 -5.75 7.93 6.92
N THR A 355 -6.31 6.74 7.16
CA THR A 355 -7.00 6.41 8.43
C THR A 355 -6.16 6.76 9.65
N ILE A 356 -4.84 6.54 9.59
CA ILE A 356 -3.93 6.85 10.70
C ILE A 356 -3.80 8.37 10.96
N GLU A 357 -3.94 9.23 9.93
CA GLU A 357 -3.91 10.68 10.10
C GLU A 357 -5.15 11.16 10.87
N VAL A 358 -6.31 10.55 10.60
CA VAL A 358 -7.55 10.82 11.35
C VAL A 358 -7.37 10.39 12.81
N LEU A 359 -6.91 9.18 13.06
CA LEU A 359 -6.70 8.65 14.41
C LEU A 359 -5.65 9.44 15.19
N ASP A 360 -4.53 9.85 14.53
CA ASP A 360 -3.53 10.70 15.17
C ASP A 360 -4.12 12.05 15.60
N TRP A 361 -4.90 12.69 14.73
CA TRP A 361 -5.57 13.94 15.04
C TRP A 361 -6.52 13.80 16.24
N TYR A 362 -7.37 12.77 16.23
CA TYR A 362 -8.35 12.54 17.31
C TYR A 362 -7.71 12.06 18.62
N THR A 363 -6.45 11.62 18.61
CA THR A 363 -5.70 11.24 19.83
C THR A 363 -4.71 12.30 20.30
N GLY A 364 -4.78 13.54 19.76
CA GLY A 364 -3.97 14.68 20.21
C GLY A 364 -2.88 15.11 19.24
N GLY A 365 -2.82 14.52 18.05
CA GLY A 365 -1.96 14.99 16.96
C GLY A 365 -2.53 16.25 16.27
N PRO A 366 -1.77 16.82 15.32
CA PRO A 366 -2.19 18.01 14.57
C PRO A 366 -3.38 17.71 13.66
N LYS A 367 -4.24 18.71 13.41
CA LYS A 367 -5.25 18.65 12.36
C LYS A 367 -4.55 18.49 11.01
N PRO A 368 -5.00 17.51 10.17
CA PRO A 368 -4.45 17.35 8.82
C PRO A 368 -4.53 18.64 8.00
N GLU A 369 -3.45 18.98 7.29
CA GLU A 369 -3.33 20.25 6.52
C GLU A 369 -4.48 20.40 5.49
N ILE A 370 -4.88 19.30 4.85
CA ILE A 370 -5.93 19.32 3.83
C ILE A 370 -7.33 19.67 4.39
N LEU A 371 -7.50 19.65 5.72
CA LEU A 371 -8.75 20.02 6.40
C LEU A 371 -8.68 21.41 7.06
N LYS A 372 -7.54 22.09 7.00
CA LYS A 372 -7.41 23.45 7.49
C LYS A 372 -8.04 24.46 6.54
#